data_afa9b8ef203f82cb43f6682e8a26fedf
#
_entry.id   afa9b8ef203f82cb43f6682e8a26fedf
#
_cell.length_a   1.000
_cell.length_b   1.000
_cell.length_c   1.000
_cell.angle_alpha   90.00
_cell.angle_beta   90.00
_cell.angle_gamma   90.00
#
_symmetry.space_group_name_H-M   'P 1'
#
loop_
_entity.id
_entity.type
_entity.pdbx_description
1 polymer ?
#
loop_
_entity_poly.entity_id
_entity_poly.type
_entity_poly.pdbx_seq_one_letter_code
_entity_poly.pdbx_strand_id
1 'polypeptide(L)'
;MYKLFRYAIFQMDAEKAHDFTLQCLKMTAHPLFYPLFKSLIDTPKGLSKTVMGINFSNLIGLAAGADKNGEAIDGFGMLGLGFIEVGTVTPFAQDGNAKPRQFRLIEAEGIINHNGFNNKGIDYLIENVKNTHYKGVIGINIGKNKWTPLERGKDDYIFCLNKAYNYAGYITVNISSPNTPDLRQLQYGDYFDDLLKEIKSRQSVLAKQYNKYVPVVVKIAPDLNDAELVQIADGLICHKVDGVIATNTTISRDNVTGLKYSEQKGGLSGKPLQHKSTAIIKRLHEELQGRIPIIGCGGIDSVSDAQAKMNVGATLLQIYSGLIYHGPKLVAELIRNIK
;
A
#
# COMPACT_ATOMS: atom_id res chain seq x y z
N MET A 1 14.47 15.32 -17.05
CA MET A 1 15.40 14.73 -16.07
C MET A 1 14.98 13.33 -15.65
N TYR A 2 13.76 13.11 -15.11
CA TYR A 2 13.32 11.77 -14.66
C TYR A 2 13.35 10.70 -15.77
N LYS A 3 12.96 11.01 -17.00
CA LYS A 3 13.00 10.05 -18.13
C LYS A 3 14.38 9.45 -18.37
N LEU A 4 15.45 10.25 -18.28
CA LEU A 4 16.83 9.79 -18.42
C LEU A 4 17.25 8.90 -17.25
N PHE A 5 16.93 9.31 -16.03
CA PHE A 5 17.15 8.49 -14.82
C PHE A 5 16.43 7.15 -14.91
N ARG A 6 15.14 7.16 -15.29
CA ARG A 6 14.36 5.94 -15.50
C ARG A 6 15.00 5.03 -16.56
N TYR A 7 15.43 5.60 -17.69
CA TYR A 7 16.09 4.81 -18.74
C TYR A 7 17.31 4.06 -18.21
N ALA A 8 18.18 4.74 -17.47
CA ALA A 8 19.38 4.13 -16.88
C ALA A 8 19.02 3.05 -15.84
N ILE A 9 18.08 3.32 -14.93
CA ILE A 9 17.64 2.38 -13.89
C ILE A 9 16.94 1.16 -14.51
N PHE A 10 16.23 1.33 -15.62
CA PHE A 10 15.52 0.22 -16.26
C PHE A 10 16.45 -0.77 -16.97
N GLN A 11 17.73 -0.45 -17.15
CA GLN A 11 18.74 -1.42 -17.60
C GLN A 11 19.18 -2.37 -16.47
N MET A 12 18.93 -2.01 -15.21
CA MET A 12 19.23 -2.85 -14.05
C MET A 12 18.12 -3.88 -13.81
N ASP A 13 18.45 -4.95 -13.10
CA ASP A 13 17.45 -5.83 -12.49
C ASP A 13 16.43 -5.02 -11.68
N ALA A 14 15.15 -5.43 -11.69
CA ALA A 14 14.09 -4.62 -11.11
C ALA A 14 14.22 -4.45 -9.59
N GLU A 15 14.67 -5.49 -8.87
CA GLU A 15 14.83 -5.41 -7.41
C GLU A 15 16.10 -4.62 -7.04
N LYS A 16 17.20 -4.79 -7.79
CA LYS A 16 18.41 -3.98 -7.59
C LYS A 16 18.15 -2.49 -7.86
N ALA A 17 17.36 -2.17 -8.89
CA ALA A 17 16.95 -0.80 -9.19
C ALA A 17 16.10 -0.20 -8.07
N HIS A 18 15.20 -1.00 -7.48
CA HIS A 18 14.40 -0.60 -6.32
C HIS A 18 15.30 -0.29 -5.12
N ASP A 19 16.20 -1.19 -4.76
CA ASP A 19 17.11 -1.02 -3.63
C ASP A 19 18.02 0.22 -3.83
N PHE A 20 18.55 0.41 -5.03
CA PHE A 20 19.32 1.61 -5.37
C PHE A 20 18.50 2.89 -5.24
N THR A 21 17.25 2.88 -5.72
CA THR A 21 16.36 4.05 -5.61
C THR A 21 16.05 4.39 -4.15
N LEU A 22 15.82 3.40 -3.30
CA LEU A 22 15.63 3.62 -1.86
C LEU A 22 16.86 4.25 -1.22
N GLN A 23 18.07 3.80 -1.56
CA GLN A 23 19.31 4.41 -1.06
C GLN A 23 19.43 5.87 -1.53
N CYS A 24 19.13 6.17 -2.79
CA CYS A 24 19.09 7.53 -3.29
C CYS A 24 18.09 8.39 -2.50
N LEU A 25 16.86 7.91 -2.30
CA LEU A 25 15.84 8.62 -1.52
C LEU A 25 16.28 8.88 -0.08
N LYS A 26 16.91 7.90 0.56
CA LYS A 26 17.48 8.06 1.90
C LYS A 26 18.56 9.15 1.94
N MET A 27 19.43 9.19 0.93
CA MET A 27 20.46 10.24 0.80
C MET A 27 19.86 11.63 0.58
N THR A 28 18.76 11.75 -0.20
CA THR A 28 18.13 13.06 -0.44
C THR A 28 17.55 13.68 0.83
N ALA A 29 17.14 12.86 1.79
CA ALA A 29 16.62 13.29 3.08
C ALA A 29 17.72 13.72 4.08
N HIS A 30 18.99 13.46 3.80
CA HIS A 30 20.09 13.88 4.64
C HIS A 30 20.18 15.41 4.70
N PRO A 31 20.35 16.04 5.88
CA PRO A 31 20.32 17.51 6.05
C PRO A 31 21.20 18.29 5.06
N LEU A 32 22.35 17.73 4.70
CA LEU A 32 23.27 18.35 3.74
C LEU A 32 22.68 18.46 2.31
N PHE A 33 21.89 17.48 1.88
CA PHE A 33 21.36 17.39 0.52
C PHE A 33 19.89 17.83 0.43
N TYR A 34 19.18 17.82 1.52
CA TYR A 34 17.74 18.13 1.58
C TYR A 34 17.37 19.46 0.90
N PRO A 35 18.05 20.62 1.17
CA PRO A 35 17.67 21.89 0.55
C PRO A 35 17.79 21.85 -0.99
N LEU A 36 18.85 21.21 -1.50
CA LEU A 36 19.08 21.08 -2.93
C LEU A 36 17.98 20.25 -3.60
N PHE A 37 17.71 19.07 -3.08
CA PHE A 37 16.68 18.22 -3.67
C PHE A 37 15.28 18.80 -3.51
N LYS A 38 14.99 19.45 -2.39
CA LYS A 38 13.71 20.11 -2.16
C LYS A 38 13.43 21.23 -3.17
N SER A 39 14.46 21.97 -3.59
CA SER A 39 14.31 23.03 -4.61
C SER A 39 14.05 22.49 -6.02
N LEU A 40 14.39 21.22 -6.27
CA LEU A 40 14.19 20.56 -7.57
C LEU A 40 12.85 19.83 -7.69
N ILE A 41 12.17 19.58 -6.57
CA ILE A 41 10.92 18.82 -6.53
C ILE A 41 9.75 19.81 -6.34
N ASP A 42 8.85 19.76 -7.31
CA ASP A 42 7.59 20.50 -7.21
C ASP A 42 6.64 19.79 -6.22
N THR A 43 6.28 20.49 -5.15
CA THR A 43 5.39 19.98 -4.09
C THR A 43 4.21 20.92 -3.91
N PRO A 44 3.18 20.80 -4.76
CA PRO A 44 2.01 21.66 -4.66
C PRO A 44 1.23 21.42 -3.36
N LYS A 45 0.48 22.43 -2.94
CA LYS A 45 -0.52 22.27 -1.88
C LYS A 45 -1.73 21.56 -2.46
N GLY A 46 -2.16 20.48 -1.82
CA GLY A 46 -3.38 19.76 -2.16
C GLY A 46 -4.57 20.12 -1.28
N LEU A 47 -5.71 19.50 -1.56
CA LEU A 47 -6.89 19.59 -0.72
C LEU A 47 -6.70 18.75 0.54
N SER A 48 -6.75 19.36 1.70
CA SER A 48 -6.78 18.62 2.98
C SER A 48 -8.16 18.01 3.22
N LYS A 49 -8.19 16.81 3.78
CA LYS A 49 -9.44 16.10 4.09
C LYS A 49 -9.29 15.28 5.36
N THR A 50 -10.31 15.34 6.21
CA THR A 50 -10.39 14.44 7.37
C THR A 50 -11.09 13.14 6.97
N VAL A 51 -10.40 12.01 7.13
CA VAL A 51 -10.90 10.66 6.85
C VAL A 51 -10.52 9.77 8.03
N MET A 52 -11.42 8.91 8.50
CA MET A 52 -11.19 8.05 9.68
C MET A 52 -10.74 8.82 10.94
N GLY A 53 -11.15 10.08 11.08
CA GLY A 53 -10.69 10.96 12.17
C GLY A 53 -9.26 11.52 12.02
N ILE A 54 -8.58 11.23 10.90
CA ILE A 54 -7.22 11.68 10.60
C ILE A 54 -7.28 12.80 9.56
N ASN A 55 -6.53 13.88 9.78
CA ASN A 55 -6.39 14.95 8.81
C ASN A 55 -5.24 14.65 7.82
N PHE A 56 -5.58 14.44 6.57
CA PHE A 56 -4.63 14.25 5.47
C PHE A 56 -4.39 15.60 4.77
N SER A 57 -3.13 15.97 4.57
CA SER A 57 -2.75 17.24 3.93
C SER A 57 -3.09 17.30 2.44
N ASN A 58 -3.22 16.15 1.80
CA ASN A 58 -3.79 15.93 0.47
C ASN A 58 -4.23 14.47 0.31
N LEU A 59 -4.93 14.18 -0.79
CA LEU A 59 -5.59 12.89 -1.01
C LEU A 59 -4.67 11.80 -1.57
N ILE A 60 -3.39 12.10 -1.84
CA ILE A 60 -2.46 11.21 -2.55
C ILE A 60 -1.43 10.66 -1.57
N GLY A 61 -1.33 9.35 -1.51
CA GLY A 61 -0.36 8.63 -0.69
C GLY A 61 0.47 7.60 -1.44
N LEU A 62 1.51 7.10 -0.76
CA LEU A 62 2.32 5.99 -1.20
C LEU A 62 1.71 4.66 -0.74
N ALA A 63 1.58 3.71 -1.65
CA ALA A 63 1.14 2.36 -1.29
C ALA A 63 2.26 1.54 -0.63
N ALA A 64 1.87 0.63 0.26
CA ALA A 64 2.78 -0.35 0.85
C ALA A 64 3.56 -1.16 -0.21
N GLY A 65 4.77 -1.56 0.14
CA GLY A 65 5.69 -2.32 -0.71
C GLY A 65 6.79 -1.46 -1.33
N ALA A 66 6.60 -0.14 -1.45
CA ALA A 66 7.62 0.79 -1.92
C ALA A 66 8.73 0.97 -0.88
N ASP A 67 8.36 1.08 0.39
CA ASP A 67 9.29 1.12 1.52
C ASP A 67 8.83 0.09 2.58
N LYS A 68 9.34 -1.13 2.48
CA LYS A 68 8.89 -2.23 3.34
C LYS A 68 9.34 -2.10 4.78
N ASN A 69 10.44 -1.40 5.01
CA ASN A 69 11.10 -1.31 6.30
C ASN A 69 11.07 0.11 6.89
N GLY A 70 10.46 1.08 6.21
CA GLY A 70 10.44 2.48 6.65
C GLY A 70 11.80 3.17 6.54
N GLU A 71 12.65 2.76 5.60
CA GLU A 71 14.04 3.26 5.48
C GLU A 71 14.15 4.58 4.70
N ALA A 72 13.13 4.95 3.93
CA ALA A 72 13.14 6.12 3.04
C ALA A 72 11.91 7.04 3.21
N ILE A 73 11.25 7.00 4.36
CA ILE A 73 10.02 7.78 4.63
C ILE A 73 10.23 9.26 4.33
N ASP A 74 11.31 9.86 4.82
CA ASP A 74 11.62 11.27 4.64
C ASP A 74 11.87 11.61 3.15
N GLY A 75 12.54 10.71 2.42
CA GLY A 75 12.76 10.85 0.99
C GLY A 75 11.46 10.82 0.17
N PHE A 76 10.55 9.91 0.49
CA PHE A 76 9.21 9.90 -0.10
C PHE A 76 8.37 11.11 0.34
N GLY A 77 8.52 11.56 1.58
CA GLY A 77 7.86 12.76 2.10
C GLY A 77 8.21 14.03 1.33
N MET A 78 9.44 14.12 0.80
CA MET A 78 9.87 15.26 -0.04
C MET A 78 9.05 15.39 -1.33
N LEU A 79 8.40 14.32 -1.79
CA LEU A 79 7.52 14.34 -2.96
C LEU A 79 6.20 15.06 -2.72
N GLY A 80 5.89 15.44 -1.47
CA GLY A 80 4.66 16.14 -1.10
C GLY A 80 3.45 15.22 -0.86
N LEU A 81 3.66 13.92 -0.74
CA LEU A 81 2.60 12.94 -0.44
C LEU A 81 1.89 13.29 0.88
N GLY A 82 0.58 13.21 0.93
CA GLY A 82 -0.23 13.45 2.11
C GLY A 82 -0.11 12.35 3.16
N PHE A 83 0.22 11.14 2.72
CA PHE A 83 0.47 9.99 3.59
C PHE A 83 1.40 8.97 2.93
N ILE A 84 2.05 8.17 3.76
CA ILE A 84 2.97 7.12 3.32
C ILE A 84 2.61 5.84 4.05
N GLU A 85 2.34 4.77 3.30
CA GLU A 85 2.15 3.45 3.87
C GLU A 85 3.43 2.62 3.73
N VAL A 86 4.04 2.29 4.88
CA VAL A 86 5.24 1.44 4.98
C VAL A 86 4.86 -0.01 5.25
N GLY A 87 5.73 -0.95 4.91
CA GLY A 87 5.45 -2.40 5.00
C GLY A 87 5.18 -2.98 3.62
N THR A 88 4.64 -4.19 3.48
CA THR A 88 4.11 -5.06 4.54
C THR A 88 5.24 -5.59 5.40
N VAL A 89 5.08 -5.45 6.68
CA VAL A 89 6.00 -5.99 7.69
C VAL A 89 5.36 -7.18 8.42
N THR A 90 6.17 -8.13 8.85
CA THR A 90 5.77 -9.31 9.62
C THR A 90 6.40 -9.27 11.02
N PRO A 91 5.95 -10.08 11.98
CA PRO A 91 6.55 -10.14 13.32
C PRO A 91 8.07 -10.26 13.30
N PHE A 92 8.56 -11.19 12.52
CA PHE A 92 10.00 -11.46 12.38
C PHE A 92 10.47 -11.18 10.95
N ALA A 93 11.75 -10.88 10.81
CA ALA A 93 12.41 -10.72 9.51
C ALA A 93 12.26 -11.98 8.65
N GLN A 94 12.07 -11.80 7.35
CA GLN A 94 12.07 -12.90 6.39
C GLN A 94 12.55 -12.44 5.02
N ASP A 95 13.25 -13.34 4.31
CA ASP A 95 13.83 -13.04 2.99
C ASP A 95 12.79 -12.96 1.87
N GLY A 96 11.60 -13.53 2.11
CA GLY A 96 10.55 -13.66 1.10
C GLY A 96 10.78 -14.84 0.16
N ASN A 97 10.32 -14.72 -1.10
CA ASN A 97 10.48 -15.76 -2.11
C ASN A 97 11.82 -15.65 -2.83
N ALA A 98 12.23 -16.73 -3.52
CA ALA A 98 13.48 -16.77 -4.29
C ALA A 98 13.53 -15.70 -5.39
N LYS A 99 14.72 -15.17 -5.64
CA LYS A 99 15.01 -14.25 -6.73
C LYS A 99 15.33 -15.00 -8.04
N PRO A 100 15.05 -14.41 -9.24
CA PRO A 100 14.40 -13.12 -9.47
C PRO A 100 12.90 -13.18 -9.18
N ARG A 101 12.36 -12.12 -8.61
CA ARG A 101 10.97 -12.05 -8.15
C ARG A 101 10.25 -10.73 -8.46
N GLN A 102 10.88 -9.88 -9.25
CA GLN A 102 10.29 -8.63 -9.75
C GLN A 102 10.58 -8.48 -11.24
N PHE A 103 9.55 -8.23 -12.03
CA PHE A 103 9.62 -8.18 -13.48
C PHE A 103 8.86 -6.97 -14.00
N ARG A 104 9.53 -6.13 -14.81
CA ARG A 104 8.89 -4.98 -15.46
C ARG A 104 8.34 -5.38 -16.82
N LEU A 105 7.08 -5.08 -17.06
CA LEU A 105 6.41 -5.19 -18.35
C LEU A 105 6.35 -3.77 -18.95
N ILE A 106 7.45 -3.35 -19.57
CA ILE A 106 7.66 -1.95 -19.97
C ILE A 106 6.59 -1.45 -20.93
N GLU A 107 6.20 -2.26 -21.91
CA GLU A 107 5.20 -1.96 -22.94
C GLU A 107 3.80 -1.70 -22.33
N ALA A 108 3.49 -2.40 -21.24
CA ALA A 108 2.22 -2.27 -20.53
C ALA A 108 2.29 -1.34 -19.32
N GLU A 109 3.43 -0.72 -19.02
CA GLU A 109 3.64 0.05 -17.79
C GLU A 109 3.20 -0.74 -16.53
N GLY A 110 3.51 -2.05 -16.53
CA GLY A 110 3.16 -3.00 -15.49
C GLY A 110 4.37 -3.58 -14.75
N ILE A 111 4.13 -4.11 -13.56
CA ILE A 111 5.14 -4.83 -12.77
C ILE A 111 4.51 -6.10 -12.22
N ILE A 112 5.15 -7.24 -12.48
CA ILE A 112 4.85 -8.49 -11.78
C ILE A 112 5.82 -8.64 -10.63
N ASN A 113 5.32 -8.92 -9.43
CA ASN A 113 6.15 -9.21 -8.26
C ASN A 113 5.71 -10.50 -7.57
N HIS A 114 6.69 -11.24 -7.10
CA HIS A 114 6.51 -12.45 -6.29
C HIS A 114 7.31 -12.35 -4.98
N ASN A 115 7.22 -11.19 -4.30
CA ASN A 115 8.10 -10.82 -3.19
C ASN A 115 7.94 -11.73 -1.96
N GLY A 116 6.72 -12.07 -1.54
CA GLY A 116 6.47 -12.90 -0.36
C GLY A 116 6.81 -12.21 0.97
N PHE A 117 6.52 -10.91 1.08
CA PHE A 117 6.74 -10.10 2.27
C PHE A 117 8.18 -10.11 2.79
N ASN A 118 9.17 -9.94 1.89
CA ASN A 118 10.56 -9.74 2.33
C ASN A 118 10.68 -8.45 3.16
N ASN A 119 11.11 -8.58 4.42
CA ASN A 119 11.22 -7.46 5.36
C ASN A 119 12.15 -7.80 6.53
N LYS A 120 12.54 -6.79 7.30
CA LYS A 120 13.47 -6.91 8.44
C LYS A 120 12.78 -7.06 9.82
N GLY A 121 11.46 -7.31 9.82
CA GLY A 121 10.65 -7.46 11.03
C GLY A 121 10.11 -6.14 11.58
N ILE A 122 9.06 -6.27 12.41
CA ILE A 122 8.31 -5.11 12.92
C ILE A 122 9.17 -4.19 13.78
N ASP A 123 10.08 -4.71 14.59
CA ASP A 123 10.89 -3.89 15.50
C ASP A 123 11.84 -2.98 14.70
N TYR A 124 12.42 -3.48 13.60
CA TYR A 124 13.26 -2.67 12.73
C TYR A 124 12.45 -1.54 12.03
N LEU A 125 11.25 -1.86 11.55
CA LEU A 125 10.38 -0.86 10.94
C LEU A 125 10.00 0.24 11.94
N ILE A 126 9.61 -0.13 13.16
CA ILE A 126 9.23 0.82 14.21
C ILE A 126 10.38 1.76 14.55
N GLU A 127 11.61 1.26 14.62
CA GLU A 127 12.77 2.12 14.89
C GLU A 127 12.96 3.17 13.77
N ASN A 128 12.77 2.80 12.50
CA ASN A 128 12.82 3.76 11.40
C ASN A 128 11.66 4.76 11.44
N VAL A 129 10.45 4.32 11.80
CA VAL A 129 9.29 5.21 11.96
C VAL A 129 9.50 6.22 13.10
N LYS A 130 10.12 5.83 14.21
CA LYS A 130 10.45 6.76 15.30
C LYS A 130 11.45 7.84 14.89
N ASN A 131 12.37 7.51 14.02
CA ASN A 131 13.48 8.38 13.62
C ASN A 131 13.16 9.28 12.42
N THR A 132 11.96 9.16 11.80
CA THR A 132 11.57 9.99 10.65
C THR A 132 11.23 11.42 11.06
N HIS A 133 11.54 12.37 10.18
CA HIS A 133 11.15 13.77 10.28
C HIS A 133 9.86 14.09 9.52
N TYR A 134 9.32 13.14 8.76
CA TYR A 134 8.09 13.31 7.99
C TYR A 134 6.90 13.67 8.90
N LYS A 135 6.17 14.73 8.55
CA LYS A 135 5.06 15.27 9.36
C LYS A 135 3.68 14.85 8.84
N GLY A 136 3.63 14.11 7.75
CA GLY A 136 2.38 13.57 7.23
C GLY A 136 1.94 12.31 7.96
N VAL A 137 0.89 11.70 7.48
CA VAL A 137 0.32 10.47 8.07
C VAL A 137 1.15 9.26 7.64
N ILE A 138 1.57 8.45 8.61
CA ILE A 138 2.26 7.17 8.35
C ILE A 138 1.29 6.03 8.62
N GLY A 139 0.96 5.27 7.56
CA GLY A 139 0.28 3.99 7.66
C GLY A 139 1.31 2.86 7.85
N ILE A 140 1.00 1.90 8.71
CA ILE A 140 1.83 0.70 8.88
C ILE A 140 1.04 -0.51 8.40
N ASN A 141 1.53 -1.13 7.33
CA ASN A 141 0.93 -2.32 6.72
C ASN A 141 1.53 -3.58 7.34
N ILE A 142 0.70 -4.39 7.95
CA ILE A 142 1.10 -5.59 8.68
C ILE A 142 0.60 -6.87 8.00
N GLY A 143 1.35 -7.94 8.12
CA GLY A 143 1.04 -9.23 7.54
C GLY A 143 1.60 -10.40 8.34
N LYS A 144 1.25 -11.61 7.90
CA LYS A 144 1.66 -12.87 8.49
C LYS A 144 3.02 -13.33 7.96
N ASN A 145 3.89 -13.87 8.81
CA ASN A 145 5.10 -14.57 8.38
C ASN A 145 4.76 -15.78 7.49
N LYS A 146 5.66 -16.11 6.58
CA LYS A 146 5.46 -17.18 5.59
C LYS A 146 5.26 -18.56 6.25
N TRP A 147 5.99 -18.82 7.33
CA TRP A 147 5.97 -20.09 8.05
C TRP A 147 4.84 -20.23 9.10
N THR A 148 4.16 -19.13 9.44
CA THR A 148 3.03 -19.20 10.36
C THR A 148 1.87 -19.91 9.67
N PRO A 149 1.31 -21.00 10.23
CA PRO A 149 0.12 -21.66 9.68
C PRO A 149 -1.08 -20.70 9.61
N LEU A 150 -2.02 -21.01 8.73
CA LEU A 150 -3.19 -20.14 8.51
C LEU A 150 -4.02 -19.97 9.78
N GLU A 151 -4.23 -21.05 10.53
CA GLU A 151 -5.00 -21.11 11.77
C GLU A 151 -4.43 -20.22 12.88
N ARG A 152 -3.13 -19.97 12.81
CA ARG A 152 -2.40 -19.06 13.71
C ARG A 152 -2.07 -17.72 13.09
N GLY A 153 -2.54 -17.47 11.88
CA GLY A 153 -2.26 -16.23 11.14
C GLY A 153 -2.60 -14.97 11.94
N LYS A 154 -3.73 -14.99 12.67
CA LYS A 154 -4.16 -13.87 13.51
C LYS A 154 -3.15 -13.48 14.58
N ASP A 155 -2.37 -14.43 15.14
CA ASP A 155 -1.37 -14.16 16.17
C ASP A 155 -0.31 -13.17 15.67
N ASP A 156 0.11 -13.32 14.41
CA ASP A 156 1.09 -12.45 13.77
C ASP A 156 0.55 -11.02 13.58
N TYR A 157 -0.73 -10.89 13.18
CA TYR A 157 -1.36 -9.58 13.05
C TYR A 157 -1.51 -8.89 14.41
N ILE A 158 -1.92 -9.61 15.44
CA ILE A 158 -2.03 -9.07 16.81
C ILE A 158 -0.66 -8.67 17.36
N PHE A 159 0.38 -9.47 17.11
CA PHE A 159 1.75 -9.15 17.50
C PHE A 159 2.20 -7.83 16.84
N CYS A 160 2.04 -7.69 15.53
CA CYS A 160 2.39 -6.48 14.81
C CYS A 160 1.54 -5.28 15.22
N LEU A 161 0.23 -5.47 15.44
CA LEU A 161 -0.68 -4.43 15.91
C LEU A 161 -0.21 -3.85 17.26
N ASN A 162 0.15 -4.71 18.20
CA ASN A 162 0.67 -4.28 19.52
C ASN A 162 1.91 -3.40 19.40
N LYS A 163 2.84 -3.78 18.54
CA LYS A 163 4.10 -3.06 18.33
C LYS A 163 3.91 -1.74 17.57
N ALA A 164 3.06 -1.73 16.56
CA ALA A 164 2.88 -0.61 15.65
C ALA A 164 1.94 0.49 16.20
N TYR A 165 1.00 0.14 17.09
CA TYR A 165 -0.16 0.96 17.44
C TYR A 165 0.19 2.41 17.80
N ASN A 166 1.15 2.60 18.70
CA ASN A 166 1.48 3.94 19.18
C ASN A 166 2.17 4.83 18.13
N TYR A 167 2.76 4.23 17.10
CA TYR A 167 3.59 4.91 16.10
C TYR A 167 2.86 5.14 14.77
N ALA A 168 1.75 4.44 14.54
CA ALA A 168 0.98 4.56 13.32
C ALA A 168 -0.05 5.70 13.37
N GLY A 169 -0.28 6.33 12.22
CA GLY A 169 -1.46 7.13 11.95
C GLY A 169 -2.67 6.23 11.69
N TYR A 170 -2.49 5.16 10.93
CA TYR A 170 -3.44 4.05 10.75
C TYR A 170 -2.67 2.74 10.55
N ILE A 171 -3.37 1.60 10.74
CA ILE A 171 -2.78 0.28 10.53
C ILE A 171 -3.55 -0.45 9.44
N THR A 172 -2.82 -0.99 8.46
CA THR A 172 -3.41 -1.80 7.39
C THR A 172 -3.18 -3.28 7.62
N VAL A 173 -4.27 -4.03 7.72
CA VAL A 173 -4.29 -5.49 7.78
C VAL A 173 -4.26 -6.02 6.36
N ASN A 174 -3.12 -6.57 5.93
CA ASN A 174 -2.92 -7.05 4.56
C ASN A 174 -3.21 -8.55 4.46
N ILE A 175 -4.39 -8.89 3.97
CA ILE A 175 -4.86 -10.26 3.76
C ILE A 175 -4.96 -10.63 2.28
N SER A 176 -4.38 -9.83 1.39
CA SER A 176 -4.66 -9.88 -0.05
C SER A 176 -3.46 -10.20 -0.94
N SER A 177 -2.26 -10.42 -0.38
CA SER A 177 -1.08 -10.76 -1.18
C SER A 177 -1.23 -12.14 -1.82
N PRO A 178 -1.00 -12.25 -3.15
CA PRO A 178 -0.98 -13.56 -3.81
C PRO A 178 0.35 -14.32 -3.61
N ASN A 179 1.31 -13.71 -2.92
CA ASN A 179 2.70 -14.15 -2.86
C ASN A 179 3.08 -14.87 -1.56
N THR A 180 2.13 -14.95 -0.62
CA THR A 180 2.25 -15.68 0.64
C THR A 180 1.25 -16.83 0.62
N PRO A 181 1.67 -18.08 0.90
CA PRO A 181 0.77 -19.23 0.87
C PRO A 181 -0.48 -19.00 1.72
N ASP A 182 -1.61 -19.37 1.18
CA ASP A 182 -2.95 -19.38 1.80
C ASP A 182 -3.45 -18.04 2.36
N LEU A 183 -2.66 -16.99 2.27
CA LEU A 183 -2.99 -15.69 2.87
C LEU A 183 -4.36 -15.16 2.45
N ARG A 184 -4.75 -15.33 1.19
CA ARG A 184 -6.02 -14.86 0.67
C ARG A 184 -7.24 -15.60 1.25
N GLN A 185 -7.04 -16.77 1.86
CA GLN A 185 -8.10 -17.47 2.58
C GLN A 185 -8.58 -16.67 3.80
N LEU A 186 -7.73 -15.79 4.36
CA LEU A 186 -8.12 -14.87 5.43
C LEU A 186 -9.16 -13.81 4.99
N GLN A 187 -9.53 -13.75 3.70
CA GLN A 187 -10.59 -12.86 3.20
C GLN A 187 -11.99 -13.51 3.27
N TYR A 188 -12.10 -14.77 3.67
CA TYR A 188 -13.32 -15.53 3.53
C TYR A 188 -13.75 -16.22 4.82
N GLY A 189 -15.08 -16.28 5.03
CA GLY A 189 -15.74 -17.09 6.06
C GLY A 189 -15.22 -16.85 7.47
N ASP A 190 -15.17 -17.91 8.26
CA ASP A 190 -14.80 -17.87 9.68
C ASP A 190 -13.40 -17.29 9.93
N TYR A 191 -12.46 -17.48 8.99
CA TYR A 191 -11.11 -16.90 9.12
C TYR A 191 -11.15 -15.38 9.08
N PHE A 192 -11.98 -14.80 8.21
CA PHE A 192 -12.13 -13.35 8.09
C PHE A 192 -12.78 -12.75 9.33
N ASP A 193 -13.88 -13.36 9.77
CA ASP A 193 -14.62 -12.90 10.95
C ASP A 193 -13.81 -13.01 12.24
N ASP A 194 -13.12 -14.14 12.46
CA ASP A 194 -12.28 -14.36 13.64
C ASP A 194 -11.10 -13.36 13.67
N LEU A 195 -10.45 -13.15 12.53
CA LEU A 195 -9.36 -12.18 12.41
C LEU A 195 -9.83 -10.76 12.74
N LEU A 196 -10.93 -10.30 12.14
CA LEU A 196 -11.44 -8.95 12.36
C LEU A 196 -11.92 -8.74 13.80
N LYS A 197 -12.60 -9.71 14.38
CA LYS A 197 -13.04 -9.72 15.77
C LYS A 197 -11.86 -9.52 16.72
N GLU A 198 -10.80 -10.32 16.56
CA GLU A 198 -9.61 -10.24 17.41
C GLU A 198 -8.86 -8.90 17.24
N ILE A 199 -8.69 -8.43 15.99
CA ILE A 199 -8.06 -7.14 15.71
C ILE A 199 -8.85 -5.99 16.35
N LYS A 200 -10.17 -5.93 16.17
CA LYS A 200 -10.99 -4.85 16.73
C LYS A 200 -11.08 -4.91 18.26
N SER A 201 -11.11 -6.10 18.82
CA SER A 201 -11.00 -6.30 20.27
C SER A 201 -9.66 -5.73 20.78
N ARG A 202 -8.56 -6.10 20.14
CA ARG A 202 -7.23 -5.63 20.52
C ARG A 202 -7.05 -4.12 20.30
N GLN A 203 -7.56 -3.58 19.19
CA GLN A 203 -7.59 -2.14 18.93
C GLN A 203 -8.24 -1.38 20.08
N SER A 204 -9.38 -1.87 20.58
CA SER A 204 -10.10 -1.24 21.71
C SER A 204 -9.28 -1.21 23.01
N VAL A 205 -8.54 -2.28 23.29
CA VAL A 205 -7.64 -2.36 24.45
C VAL A 205 -6.49 -1.35 24.30
N LEU A 206 -5.86 -1.32 23.12
CA LEU A 206 -4.74 -0.42 22.84
C LEU A 206 -5.17 1.05 22.82
N ALA A 207 -6.37 1.35 22.31
CA ALA A 207 -6.91 2.70 22.33
C ALA A 207 -7.05 3.25 23.76
N LYS A 208 -7.50 2.44 24.70
CA LYS A 208 -7.56 2.80 26.14
C LYS A 208 -6.14 2.93 26.73
N GLN A 209 -5.27 1.98 26.45
CA GLN A 209 -3.90 1.95 26.96
C GLN A 209 -3.09 3.20 26.58
N TYR A 210 -3.21 3.63 25.31
CA TYR A 210 -2.45 4.76 24.78
C TYR A 210 -3.24 6.08 24.75
N ASN A 211 -4.49 6.07 25.20
CA ASN A 211 -5.40 7.23 25.07
C ASN A 211 -5.40 7.82 23.64
N LYS A 212 -5.35 6.95 22.64
CA LYS A 212 -5.23 7.30 21.22
C LYS A 212 -5.98 6.28 20.37
N TYR A 213 -6.93 6.74 19.55
CA TYR A 213 -7.55 5.86 18.56
C TYR A 213 -6.72 5.84 17.27
N VAL A 214 -6.29 4.65 16.86
CA VAL A 214 -5.58 4.41 15.59
C VAL A 214 -6.47 3.57 14.70
N PRO A 215 -6.96 4.12 13.56
CA PRO A 215 -7.83 3.38 12.64
C PRO A 215 -7.18 2.12 12.09
N VAL A 216 -8.00 1.09 11.92
CA VAL A 216 -7.63 -0.16 11.26
C VAL A 216 -8.28 -0.24 9.90
N VAL A 217 -7.47 -0.47 8.88
CA VAL A 217 -7.85 -0.55 7.47
C VAL A 217 -7.56 -1.96 6.96
N VAL A 218 -8.45 -2.54 6.15
CA VAL A 218 -8.24 -3.86 5.53
C VAL A 218 -7.87 -3.69 4.07
N LYS A 219 -6.83 -4.37 3.59
CA LYS A 219 -6.43 -4.34 2.17
C LYS A 219 -6.88 -5.62 1.47
N ILE A 220 -7.73 -5.46 0.44
CA ILE A 220 -8.38 -6.56 -0.29
C ILE A 220 -7.73 -6.83 -1.65
N ALA A 221 -7.95 -8.04 -2.18
CA ALA A 221 -7.52 -8.44 -3.53
C ALA A 221 -8.46 -7.88 -4.62
N PRO A 222 -8.00 -7.75 -5.87
CA PRO A 222 -8.86 -7.39 -7.00
C PRO A 222 -9.52 -8.60 -7.66
N ASP A 223 -9.12 -9.82 -7.29
CA ASP A 223 -9.56 -11.06 -7.94
C ASP A 223 -10.71 -11.69 -7.14
N LEU A 224 -11.74 -10.89 -6.86
CA LEU A 224 -12.94 -11.25 -6.11
C LEU A 224 -14.14 -11.27 -7.04
N ASN A 225 -15.03 -12.24 -6.86
CA ASN A 225 -16.36 -12.23 -7.49
C ASN A 225 -17.35 -11.39 -6.67
N ASP A 226 -18.55 -11.17 -7.20
CA ASP A 226 -19.55 -10.31 -6.57
C ASP A 226 -20.00 -10.86 -5.21
N ALA A 227 -20.18 -12.18 -5.07
CA ALA A 227 -20.59 -12.78 -3.81
C ALA A 227 -19.51 -12.62 -2.72
N GLU A 228 -18.25 -12.80 -3.09
CA GLU A 228 -17.11 -12.58 -2.21
C GLU A 228 -16.99 -11.11 -1.78
N LEU A 229 -17.25 -10.16 -2.68
CA LEU A 229 -17.26 -8.73 -2.37
C LEU A 229 -18.36 -8.36 -1.37
N VAL A 230 -19.56 -8.92 -1.53
CA VAL A 230 -20.68 -8.73 -0.59
C VAL A 230 -20.26 -9.24 0.79
N GLN A 231 -19.76 -10.47 0.88
CA GLN A 231 -19.31 -11.04 2.17
C GLN A 231 -18.23 -10.20 2.85
N ILE A 232 -17.26 -9.70 2.07
CA ILE A 232 -16.22 -8.81 2.60
C ILE A 232 -16.84 -7.50 3.11
N ALA A 233 -17.72 -6.87 2.34
CA ALA A 233 -18.36 -5.63 2.74
C ALA A 233 -19.18 -5.81 4.05
N ASP A 234 -19.95 -6.89 4.14
CA ASP A 234 -20.73 -7.21 5.33
C ASP A 234 -19.83 -7.45 6.56
N GLY A 235 -18.75 -8.20 6.41
CA GLY A 235 -17.77 -8.41 7.48
C GLY A 235 -17.09 -7.11 7.92
N LEU A 236 -16.68 -6.25 6.99
CA LEU A 236 -16.10 -4.94 7.31
C LEU A 236 -17.07 -4.07 8.12
N ILE A 237 -18.34 -4.06 7.75
CA ILE A 237 -19.40 -3.30 8.44
C ILE A 237 -19.70 -3.90 9.80
N CYS A 238 -19.91 -5.22 9.88
CA CYS A 238 -20.22 -5.94 11.12
C CYS A 238 -19.15 -5.70 12.19
N HIS A 239 -17.88 -5.79 11.81
CA HIS A 239 -16.75 -5.58 12.71
C HIS A 239 -16.33 -4.10 12.87
N LYS A 240 -17.06 -3.15 12.25
CA LYS A 240 -16.77 -1.71 12.33
C LYS A 240 -15.33 -1.39 11.98
N VAL A 241 -14.86 -1.92 10.84
CA VAL A 241 -13.53 -1.59 10.28
C VAL A 241 -13.53 -0.13 9.83
N ASP A 242 -12.43 0.57 10.06
CA ASP A 242 -12.38 2.02 9.90
C ASP A 242 -12.16 2.47 8.45
N GLY A 243 -11.62 1.59 7.59
CA GLY A 243 -11.37 1.86 6.18
C GLY A 243 -11.02 0.60 5.40
N VAL A 244 -11.04 0.68 4.07
CA VAL A 244 -10.65 -0.41 3.19
C VAL A 244 -9.75 0.10 2.07
N ILE A 245 -8.68 -0.65 1.72
CA ILE A 245 -7.84 -0.37 0.56
C ILE A 245 -8.22 -1.32 -0.57
N ALA A 246 -8.72 -0.77 -1.66
CA ALA A 246 -9.04 -1.46 -2.89
C ALA A 246 -8.18 -0.89 -4.03
N THR A 247 -7.16 -1.66 -4.55
CA THR A 247 -6.88 -3.08 -4.31
C THR A 247 -5.38 -3.38 -4.14
N ASN A 248 -5.06 -4.63 -3.79
CA ASN A 248 -3.74 -5.20 -4.00
C ASN A 248 -3.51 -5.52 -5.50
N THR A 249 -2.48 -6.28 -5.83
CA THR A 249 -2.13 -6.75 -7.18
C THR A 249 -3.02 -7.91 -7.64
N THR A 250 -3.19 -8.07 -8.96
CA THR A 250 -4.00 -9.15 -9.57
C THR A 250 -3.16 -10.35 -10.01
N ILE A 251 -3.76 -11.53 -9.99
CA ILE A 251 -3.21 -12.73 -10.62
C ILE A 251 -3.64 -12.88 -12.09
N SER A 252 -4.62 -12.11 -12.57
CA SER A 252 -5.01 -12.07 -13.98
C SER A 252 -3.87 -11.56 -14.86
N ARG A 253 -3.81 -12.08 -16.12
CA ARG A 253 -2.84 -11.71 -17.15
C ARG A 253 -3.49 -11.18 -18.42
N ASP A 254 -4.82 -11.03 -18.44
CA ASP A 254 -5.62 -10.72 -19.64
C ASP A 254 -5.08 -9.51 -20.42
N ASN A 255 -4.61 -8.49 -19.72
CA ASN A 255 -4.12 -7.26 -20.33
C ASN A 255 -2.61 -7.27 -20.66
N VAL A 256 -1.91 -8.40 -20.48
CA VAL A 256 -0.46 -8.51 -20.68
C VAL A 256 -0.05 -9.80 -21.38
N THR A 257 -1.00 -10.59 -21.87
CA THR A 257 -0.76 -11.84 -22.58
C THR A 257 0.19 -11.64 -23.75
N GLY A 258 1.20 -12.49 -23.87
CA GLY A 258 2.20 -12.45 -24.94
C GLY A 258 3.34 -11.45 -24.72
N LEU A 259 3.28 -10.59 -23.70
CA LEU A 259 4.38 -9.71 -23.37
C LEU A 259 5.51 -10.46 -22.66
N LYS A 260 6.73 -9.96 -22.80
CA LYS A 260 7.87 -10.49 -22.05
C LYS A 260 7.58 -10.50 -20.56
N TYR A 261 7.81 -11.63 -19.91
CA TYR A 261 7.55 -11.89 -18.48
C TYR A 261 6.07 -12.02 -18.08
N SER A 262 5.10 -11.98 -19.00
CA SER A 262 3.68 -12.11 -18.65
C SER A 262 3.34 -13.41 -17.90
N GLU A 263 4.06 -14.50 -18.18
CA GLU A 263 3.88 -15.82 -17.56
C GLU A 263 4.52 -15.96 -16.16
N GLN A 264 5.21 -14.93 -15.69
CA GLN A 264 5.84 -14.99 -14.38
C GLN A 264 4.82 -15.08 -13.26
N LYS A 265 5.14 -15.87 -12.23
CA LYS A 265 4.32 -15.99 -11.01
C LYS A 265 4.31 -14.66 -10.24
N GLY A 266 3.20 -14.40 -9.55
CA GLY A 266 3.07 -13.24 -8.67
C GLY A 266 1.93 -12.32 -9.03
N GLY A 267 1.87 -11.18 -8.34
CA GLY A 267 0.85 -10.18 -8.53
C GLY A 267 1.25 -9.13 -9.57
N LEU A 268 0.36 -8.83 -10.50
CA LEU A 268 0.50 -7.80 -11.53
C LEU A 268 -0.06 -6.47 -11.01
N SER A 269 0.72 -5.41 -11.13
CA SER A 269 0.40 -4.02 -10.77
C SER A 269 0.65 -3.07 -11.96
N GLY A 270 0.31 -1.80 -11.80
CA GLY A 270 0.46 -0.77 -12.81
C GLY A 270 -0.77 -0.65 -13.72
N LYS A 271 -0.59 -0.03 -14.86
CA LYS A 271 -1.67 0.30 -15.81
C LYS A 271 -2.59 -0.89 -16.16
N PRO A 272 -2.11 -2.13 -16.33
CA PRO A 272 -2.98 -3.27 -16.61
C PRO A 272 -4.04 -3.55 -15.54
N LEU A 273 -3.83 -3.09 -14.30
CA LEU A 273 -4.76 -3.26 -13.17
C LEU A 273 -5.84 -2.17 -13.10
N GLN A 274 -5.71 -1.07 -13.85
CA GLN A 274 -6.50 0.15 -13.70
C GLN A 274 -8.02 -0.11 -13.75
N HIS A 275 -8.53 -0.72 -14.81
CA HIS A 275 -9.96 -0.97 -14.98
C HIS A 275 -10.53 -1.93 -13.92
N LYS A 276 -9.80 -3.03 -13.65
CA LYS A 276 -10.22 -4.04 -12.67
C LYS A 276 -10.31 -3.44 -11.26
N SER A 277 -9.28 -2.70 -10.84
CA SER A 277 -9.28 -2.03 -9.54
C SER A 277 -10.41 -1.00 -9.43
N THR A 278 -10.68 -0.22 -10.49
CA THR A 278 -11.76 0.77 -10.51
C THR A 278 -13.15 0.11 -10.42
N ALA A 279 -13.35 -1.02 -11.10
CA ALA A 279 -14.60 -1.80 -11.01
C ALA A 279 -14.83 -2.34 -9.59
N ILE A 280 -13.78 -2.88 -8.94
CA ILE A 280 -13.87 -3.33 -7.54
C ILE A 280 -14.21 -2.17 -6.60
N ILE A 281 -13.60 -1.00 -6.77
CA ILE A 281 -13.91 0.18 -5.94
C ILE A 281 -15.37 0.57 -6.10
N LYS A 282 -15.88 0.62 -7.33
CA LYS A 282 -17.28 0.93 -7.62
C LYS A 282 -18.23 -0.04 -6.90
N ARG A 283 -18.03 -1.33 -7.11
CA ARG A 283 -18.88 -2.37 -6.51
C ARG A 283 -18.81 -2.34 -4.98
N LEU A 284 -17.61 -2.20 -4.43
CA LEU A 284 -17.43 -2.09 -2.99
C LEU A 284 -18.11 -0.83 -2.41
N HIS A 285 -18.07 0.29 -3.12
CA HIS A 285 -18.75 1.52 -2.71
C HIS A 285 -20.27 1.35 -2.65
N GLU A 286 -20.84 0.66 -3.63
CA GLU A 286 -22.27 0.32 -3.66
C GLU A 286 -22.68 -0.53 -2.44
N GLU A 287 -21.88 -1.54 -2.08
CA GLU A 287 -22.14 -2.41 -0.92
C GLU A 287 -21.93 -1.68 0.42
N LEU A 288 -20.87 -0.90 0.53
CA LEU A 288 -20.56 -0.15 1.76
C LEU A 288 -21.49 1.03 2.01
N GLN A 289 -22.17 1.58 0.98
CA GLN A 289 -23.11 2.69 1.09
C GLN A 289 -22.55 3.90 1.85
N GLY A 290 -21.26 4.20 1.66
CA GLY A 290 -20.59 5.32 2.33
C GLY A 290 -20.25 5.11 3.81
N ARG A 291 -20.56 3.94 4.40
CA ARG A 291 -20.31 3.64 5.82
C ARG A 291 -18.82 3.49 6.15
N ILE A 292 -18.02 3.08 5.19
CA ILE A 292 -16.57 2.85 5.34
C ILE A 292 -15.85 3.54 4.18
N PRO A 293 -14.87 4.43 4.44
CA PRO A 293 -14.10 5.09 3.38
C PRO A 293 -13.20 4.10 2.64
N ILE A 294 -13.05 4.33 1.32
CA ILE A 294 -12.24 3.51 0.44
C ILE A 294 -10.96 4.28 0.06
N ILE A 295 -9.81 3.66 0.27
CA ILE A 295 -8.53 4.12 -0.26
C ILE A 295 -8.30 3.40 -1.59
N GLY A 296 -8.39 4.12 -2.71
CA GLY A 296 -8.24 3.56 -4.05
C GLY A 296 -6.77 3.31 -4.39
N CYS A 297 -6.45 2.09 -4.82
CA CYS A 297 -5.09 1.68 -5.19
C CYS A 297 -5.12 0.77 -6.43
N GLY A 298 -4.15 0.92 -7.33
CA GLY A 298 -3.97 0.07 -8.52
C GLY A 298 -4.23 0.79 -9.84
N GLY A 299 -3.21 0.88 -10.71
CA GLY A 299 -3.30 1.44 -12.05
C GLY A 299 -3.58 2.95 -12.08
N ILE A 300 -2.95 3.73 -11.20
CA ILE A 300 -3.02 5.20 -11.23
C ILE A 300 -1.73 5.68 -11.91
N ASP A 301 -1.83 6.02 -13.19
CA ASP A 301 -0.72 6.48 -14.02
C ASP A 301 -0.94 7.90 -14.55
N SER A 302 -2.15 8.43 -14.35
CA SER A 302 -2.56 9.77 -14.80
C SER A 302 -3.59 10.39 -13.86
N VAL A 303 -3.85 11.68 -14.05
CA VAL A 303 -4.95 12.40 -13.36
C VAL A 303 -6.31 11.79 -13.71
N SER A 304 -6.51 11.36 -14.96
CA SER A 304 -7.77 10.73 -15.39
C SER A 304 -8.04 9.42 -14.67
N ASP A 305 -7.01 8.58 -14.46
CA ASP A 305 -7.15 7.31 -13.72
C ASP A 305 -7.49 7.56 -12.24
N ALA A 306 -6.84 8.55 -11.65
CA ALA A 306 -7.10 8.98 -10.29
C ALA A 306 -8.53 9.49 -10.13
N GLN A 307 -8.97 10.37 -11.05
CA GLN A 307 -10.33 10.92 -11.05
C GLN A 307 -11.40 9.84 -11.27
N ALA A 308 -11.12 8.85 -12.13
CA ALA A 308 -12.02 7.71 -12.34
C ALA A 308 -12.27 6.94 -11.04
N LYS A 309 -11.24 6.73 -10.21
CA LYS A 309 -11.40 6.09 -8.90
C LYS A 309 -12.15 6.94 -7.89
N MET A 310 -11.90 8.26 -7.88
CA MET A 310 -12.65 9.19 -7.02
C MET A 310 -14.13 9.21 -7.39
N ASN A 311 -14.45 9.25 -8.68
CA ASN A 311 -15.82 9.28 -9.19
C ASN A 311 -16.64 8.03 -8.84
N VAL A 312 -15.99 6.88 -8.61
CA VAL A 312 -16.67 5.63 -8.22
C VAL A 312 -16.61 5.36 -6.71
N GLY A 313 -16.20 6.34 -5.90
CA GLY A 313 -16.33 6.27 -4.44
C GLY A 313 -15.03 6.12 -3.65
N ALA A 314 -13.86 6.21 -4.29
CA ALA A 314 -12.62 6.34 -3.52
C ALA A 314 -12.58 7.68 -2.76
N THR A 315 -12.05 7.66 -1.55
CA THR A 315 -11.93 8.85 -0.68
C THR A 315 -10.49 9.37 -0.61
N LEU A 316 -9.53 8.47 -0.68
CA LEU A 316 -8.08 8.69 -0.75
C LEU A 316 -7.50 7.80 -1.85
N LEU A 317 -6.30 8.10 -2.32
CA LEU A 317 -5.63 7.34 -3.38
C LEU A 317 -4.20 6.96 -2.96
N GLN A 318 -3.78 5.75 -3.33
CA GLN A 318 -2.41 5.29 -3.17
C GLN A 318 -1.79 4.96 -4.53
N ILE A 319 -0.56 5.43 -4.76
CA ILE A 319 0.23 5.15 -5.95
C ILE A 319 1.43 4.24 -5.63
N TYR A 320 1.84 3.42 -6.61
CA TYR A 320 3.03 2.57 -6.56
C TYR A 320 3.71 2.54 -7.94
N SER A 321 3.22 1.71 -8.87
CA SER A 321 3.84 1.52 -10.20
C SER A 321 3.85 2.79 -11.03
N GLY A 322 2.80 3.62 -10.96
CA GLY A 322 2.76 4.92 -11.64
C GLY A 322 3.91 5.84 -11.21
N LEU A 323 4.26 5.84 -9.92
CA LEU A 323 5.43 6.58 -9.44
C LEU A 323 6.73 6.07 -10.06
N ILE A 324 6.88 4.74 -10.25
CA ILE A 324 8.07 4.14 -10.87
C ILE A 324 8.16 4.51 -12.36
N TYR A 325 7.04 4.55 -13.08
CA TYR A 325 7.04 4.86 -14.51
C TYR A 325 7.08 6.36 -14.82
N HIS A 326 6.42 7.19 -14.03
CA HIS A 326 6.25 8.63 -14.33
C HIS A 326 7.01 9.57 -13.38
N GLY A 327 7.48 9.05 -12.22
CA GLY A 327 8.30 9.78 -11.26
C GLY A 327 7.56 10.86 -10.46
N PRO A 328 8.32 11.78 -9.83
CA PRO A 328 7.76 12.83 -8.98
C PRO A 328 6.75 13.75 -9.66
N LYS A 329 6.85 13.91 -10.99
CA LYS A 329 5.92 14.74 -11.76
C LYS A 329 4.48 14.25 -11.63
N LEU A 330 4.26 12.93 -11.67
CA LEU A 330 2.93 12.35 -11.46
C LEU A 330 2.35 12.75 -10.10
N VAL A 331 3.16 12.68 -9.04
CA VAL A 331 2.71 13.08 -7.69
C VAL A 331 2.22 14.52 -7.68
N ALA A 332 3.01 15.43 -8.22
CA ALA A 332 2.65 16.86 -8.29
C ALA A 332 1.37 17.10 -9.11
N GLU A 333 1.22 16.42 -10.26
CA GLU A 333 0.02 16.53 -11.10
C GLU A 333 -1.22 16.00 -10.38
N LEU A 334 -1.12 14.87 -9.70
CA LEU A 334 -2.22 14.30 -8.91
C LEU A 334 -2.64 15.24 -7.78
N ILE A 335 -1.68 15.76 -7.00
CA ILE A 335 -1.97 16.66 -5.87
C ILE A 335 -2.66 17.95 -6.32
N ARG A 336 -2.30 18.51 -7.50
CA ARG A 336 -2.92 19.72 -8.03
C ARG A 336 -4.35 19.50 -8.51
N ASN A 337 -4.64 18.35 -9.09
CA ASN A 337 -5.87 18.15 -9.86
C ASN A 337 -6.91 17.30 -9.15
N ILE A 338 -6.53 16.49 -8.15
CA ILE A 338 -7.48 15.68 -7.38
C ILE A 338 -7.96 16.46 -6.16
N LYS A 339 -9.31 16.63 -6.13
CA LYS A 339 -10.01 17.44 -5.11
C LYS A 339 -11.11 16.65 -4.42
#